data_0df05e2e4e539f7fc58cd9b40df9e66b
#
_entry.id   0df05e2e4e539f7fc58cd9b40df9e66b
#
_cell.length_a   1.000
_cell.length_b   1.000
_cell.length_c   1.000
_cell.angle_alpha   90.00
_cell.angle_beta   90.00
_cell.angle_gamma   90.00
#
_symmetry.space_group_name_H-M   'P 1'
#
loop_
_entity.id
_entity.type
_entity.pdbx_description
1 polymer ?
#
loop_
_entity_poly.entity_id
_entity_poly.type
_entity_poly.pdbx_seq_one_letter_code
_entity_poly.pdbx_strand_id
1 'polypeptide(L)'
;MKLTRRGFIKTTVAIGAGAVGAAGASAKEALPVRGSTVEDTTAEVVRWFGAKGFVPVAAAPLISGHSFNGGLNFDDHLAEHGEAQYVVQPCSRVEDVRKKDVPGTLPLFTIFGFDFAERTPKAERLKHVVGFLTGPAGLDPGRLRATTTKLAEHLFPTLAELGIDAGRIRLQTIEKAKREGAGSGYFAPVGHPHQPAYASLSIECVMADGSELEVAEISAEPDGPHSVRGAIGLDRVVMARSDRPITWSERLPVFKDAVEQDARRRGVPLPVGYYEMLGLPRPGASKAG
;
A
#
# COMPACT_ATOMS: atom_id res chain seq x y z
N MET A 1 -55.55 -16.87 32.75
CA MET A 1 -55.95 -18.27 33.14
C MET A 1 -54.68 -19.10 33.15
N LYS A 2 -54.27 -19.55 34.40
CA LYS A 2 -53.47 -20.74 34.79
C LYS A 2 -52.14 -21.01 34.00
N LEU A 3 -50.89 -20.75 34.52
CA LEU A 3 -50.09 -21.49 35.52
C LEU A 3 -49.94 -23.00 35.30
N THR A 4 -48.69 -23.45 35.09
CA THR A 4 -47.99 -24.59 35.78
C THR A 4 -46.58 -24.65 35.23
N ARG A 5 -45.54 -24.42 35.93
CA ARG A 5 -44.73 -24.98 37.03
C ARG A 5 -44.19 -26.41 36.77
N ARG A 6 -42.85 -26.48 36.94
CA ARG A 6 -41.97 -27.50 37.53
C ARG A 6 -41.16 -28.42 36.65
N GLY A 7 -39.85 -28.46 37.02
CA GLY A 7 -38.92 -29.54 36.78
C GLY A 7 -37.49 -29.17 37.08
N PHE A 8 -37.18 -29.07 38.37
CA PHE A 8 -35.79 -29.02 38.92
C PHE A 8 -35.21 -30.43 38.92
N ILE A 9 -34.02 -30.68 38.36
CA ILE A 9 -33.19 -31.81 38.73
C ILE A 9 -31.79 -31.24 39.05
N LYS A 10 -31.47 -31.32 40.38
CA LYS A 10 -30.13 -31.22 40.92
C LYS A 10 -29.49 -32.59 40.75
N THR A 11 -28.25 -32.63 40.31
CA THR A 11 -27.34 -33.75 40.62
C THR A 11 -25.98 -33.22 41.00
N THR A 12 -25.50 -33.76 42.05
CA THR A 12 -24.41 -33.33 42.93
C THR A 12 -23.11 -34.05 42.56
N VAL A 13 -22.03 -33.28 42.53
CA VAL A 13 -20.63 -33.53 42.96
C VAL A 13 -20.03 -34.92 42.79
N ALA A 14 -18.86 -34.95 42.11
CA ALA A 14 -17.73 -35.76 42.51
C ALA A 14 -16.41 -34.97 42.32
N ILE A 15 -15.72 -34.73 43.43
CA ILE A 15 -14.37 -34.17 43.50
C ILE A 15 -13.40 -35.32 43.19
N GLY A 16 -12.60 -35.13 42.13
CA GLY A 16 -11.45 -35.98 41.83
C GLY A 16 -10.21 -35.12 41.66
N ALA A 17 -9.34 -35.14 42.64
CA ALA A 17 -7.99 -34.57 42.57
C ALA A 17 -7.08 -35.48 41.74
N GLY A 18 -6.30 -34.94 40.84
CA GLY A 18 -5.20 -35.68 40.27
C GLY A 18 -4.69 -35.18 38.93
N ALA A 19 -3.41 -34.84 38.93
CA ALA A 19 -2.49 -34.69 37.81
C ALA A 19 -2.30 -33.31 37.22
N VAL A 20 -1.21 -32.68 37.62
CA VAL A 20 -0.47 -31.62 36.93
C VAL A 20 -0.08 -32.14 35.54
N GLY A 21 -0.77 -31.69 34.53
CA GLY A 21 -0.46 -31.92 33.11
C GLY A 21 -0.04 -30.59 32.48
N ALA A 22 1.15 -30.57 31.90
CA ALA A 22 1.74 -29.43 31.22
C ALA A 22 0.72 -28.77 30.24
N ALA A 23 0.53 -27.48 30.44
CA ALA A 23 -0.24 -26.65 29.51
C ALA A 23 0.49 -26.64 28.19
N GLY A 24 0.05 -27.48 27.24
CA GLY A 24 0.35 -27.32 25.83
C GLY A 24 -0.27 -26.00 25.38
N ALA A 25 0.57 -25.04 25.03
CA ALA A 25 0.14 -23.88 24.30
C ALA A 25 -0.50 -24.38 23.00
N SER A 26 -1.83 -24.32 22.95
CA SER A 26 -2.58 -24.51 21.72
C SER A 26 -2.12 -23.44 20.75
N ALA A 27 -1.22 -23.80 19.85
CA ALA A 27 -0.95 -23.02 18.67
C ALA A 27 -2.33 -22.85 18.00
N LYS A 28 -2.87 -21.65 18.06
CA LYS A 28 -4.01 -21.25 17.25
C LYS A 28 -3.59 -21.55 15.83
N GLU A 29 -4.13 -22.62 15.26
CA GLU A 29 -3.95 -22.94 13.86
C GLU A 29 -4.38 -21.70 13.08
N ALA A 30 -3.41 -20.94 12.58
CA ALA A 30 -3.65 -19.82 11.72
C ALA A 30 -4.34 -20.42 10.51
N LEU A 31 -5.63 -20.11 10.35
CA LEU A 31 -6.36 -20.42 9.12
C LEU A 31 -5.45 -20.00 7.96
N PRO A 32 -5.25 -20.87 6.95
CA PRO A 32 -4.43 -20.50 5.82
C PRO A 32 -5.03 -19.22 5.24
N VAL A 33 -4.29 -18.12 5.36
CA VAL A 33 -4.61 -16.87 4.70
C VAL A 33 -4.72 -17.24 3.23
N ARG A 34 -5.94 -17.28 2.68
CA ARG A 34 -6.15 -17.45 1.23
C ARG A 34 -5.22 -16.46 0.58
N GLY A 35 -4.28 -16.97 -0.25
CA GLY A 35 -3.26 -16.17 -0.87
C GLY A 35 -3.90 -14.95 -1.53
N SER A 36 -3.76 -13.81 -0.89
CA SER A 36 -4.27 -12.55 -1.41
C SER A 36 -3.39 -12.17 -2.59
N THR A 37 -3.99 -12.10 -3.75
CA THR A 37 -3.33 -11.60 -4.95
C THR A 37 -3.40 -10.06 -4.99
N VAL A 38 -2.66 -9.44 -5.90
CA VAL A 38 -2.78 -8.01 -6.17
C VAL A 38 -4.18 -7.69 -6.71
N GLU A 39 -4.76 -8.60 -7.50
CA GLU A 39 -6.11 -8.48 -8.05
C GLU A 39 -7.17 -8.51 -6.93
N ASP A 40 -7.07 -9.42 -5.96
CA ASP A 40 -7.96 -9.49 -4.81
C ASP A 40 -7.87 -8.22 -3.96
N THR A 41 -6.64 -7.77 -3.67
CA THR A 41 -6.38 -6.55 -2.90
C THR A 41 -6.90 -5.31 -3.65
N THR A 42 -6.78 -5.29 -4.99
CA THR A 42 -7.36 -4.25 -5.83
C THR A 42 -8.88 -4.22 -5.70
N ALA A 43 -9.54 -5.37 -5.79
CA ALA A 43 -10.98 -5.44 -5.63
C ALA A 43 -11.45 -5.00 -4.23
N GLU A 44 -10.70 -5.33 -3.20
CA GLU A 44 -10.97 -4.91 -1.82
C GLU A 44 -10.86 -3.39 -1.63
N VAL A 45 -9.75 -2.76 -2.10
CA VAL A 45 -9.54 -1.32 -1.96
C VAL A 45 -10.55 -0.52 -2.79
N VAL A 46 -10.84 -0.95 -4.01
CA VAL A 46 -11.85 -0.32 -4.86
C VAL A 46 -13.23 -0.36 -4.19
N ARG A 47 -13.62 -1.51 -3.63
CA ARG A 47 -14.90 -1.63 -2.89
C ARG A 47 -14.91 -0.73 -1.65
N TRP A 48 -13.81 -0.68 -0.90
CA TRP A 48 -13.71 0.13 0.31
C TRP A 48 -13.83 1.62 0.03
N PHE A 49 -13.08 2.15 -0.94
CA PHE A 49 -13.14 3.57 -1.30
C PHE A 49 -14.42 3.91 -2.07
N GLY A 50 -14.89 3.02 -2.95
CA GLY A 50 -16.17 3.19 -3.65
C GLY A 50 -17.36 3.30 -2.69
N ALA A 51 -17.40 2.48 -1.63
CA ALA A 51 -18.44 2.59 -0.59
C ALA A 51 -18.41 3.92 0.19
N LYS A 52 -17.32 4.69 0.06
CA LYS A 52 -17.13 6.01 0.66
C LYS A 52 -17.34 7.16 -0.33
N GLY A 53 -17.86 6.84 -1.53
CA GLY A 53 -18.21 7.83 -2.54
C GLY A 53 -17.06 8.26 -3.45
N PHE A 54 -15.92 7.55 -3.43
CA PHE A 54 -14.86 7.81 -4.40
C PHE A 54 -15.25 7.29 -5.78
N VAL A 55 -15.02 8.09 -6.80
CA VAL A 55 -15.27 7.73 -8.19
C VAL A 55 -13.97 7.31 -8.90
N PRO A 56 -14.01 6.31 -9.78
CA PRO A 56 -12.82 5.88 -10.51
C PRO A 56 -12.46 6.85 -11.63
N VAL A 57 -11.15 7.07 -11.82
CA VAL A 57 -10.60 7.69 -13.03
C VAL A 57 -9.77 6.69 -13.80
N ALA A 58 -9.62 6.93 -15.10
CA ALA A 58 -8.89 6.03 -15.98
C ALA A 58 -7.40 6.01 -15.63
N ALA A 59 -6.80 4.81 -15.60
CA ALA A 59 -5.37 4.67 -15.48
C ALA A 59 -4.64 5.17 -16.74
N ALA A 60 -3.47 5.77 -16.55
CA ALA A 60 -2.58 6.04 -17.66
C ALA A 60 -2.00 4.73 -18.22
N PRO A 61 -1.64 4.68 -19.51
CA PRO A 61 -0.98 3.53 -20.11
C PRO A 61 0.32 3.20 -19.38
N LEU A 62 0.67 1.90 -19.32
CA LEU A 62 1.93 1.47 -18.70
C LEU A 62 3.14 1.98 -19.50
N ILE A 63 3.07 1.94 -20.84
CA ILE A 63 4.09 2.51 -21.71
C ILE A 63 3.77 4.00 -21.92
N SER A 64 4.71 4.87 -21.55
CA SER A 64 4.62 6.32 -21.70
C SER A 64 5.79 6.83 -22.54
N GLY A 65 5.50 7.34 -23.75
CA GLY A 65 6.53 7.77 -24.69
C GLY A 65 7.53 6.65 -25.03
N HIS A 66 8.79 6.85 -24.68
CA HIS A 66 9.88 5.87 -24.90
C HIS A 66 10.24 5.07 -23.65
N SER A 67 9.48 5.19 -22.56
CA SER A 67 9.73 4.56 -21.27
C SER A 67 8.42 4.00 -20.68
N PHE A 68 8.36 3.89 -19.36
CA PHE A 68 7.21 3.44 -18.61
C PHE A 68 6.60 4.56 -17.77
N ASN A 69 5.33 4.40 -17.42
CA ASN A 69 4.72 5.18 -16.36
C ASN A 69 5.26 4.71 -14.99
N GLY A 70 6.07 5.54 -14.35
CA GLY A 70 6.75 5.21 -13.10
C GLY A 70 5.99 5.57 -11.83
N GLY A 71 4.81 6.20 -11.93
CA GLY A 71 4.06 6.66 -10.76
C GLY A 71 2.71 7.26 -11.08
N LEU A 72 2.18 8.01 -10.14
CA LEU A 72 0.92 8.75 -10.28
C LEU A 72 1.20 10.16 -10.78
N ASN A 73 0.48 10.57 -11.79
CA ASN A 73 0.38 11.97 -12.16
C ASN A 73 -0.99 12.48 -11.68
N PHE A 74 -1.01 13.04 -10.50
CA PHE A 74 -2.25 13.54 -9.89
C PHE A 74 -2.84 14.70 -10.66
N ASP A 75 -2.01 15.56 -11.24
CA ASP A 75 -2.48 16.77 -11.92
C ASP A 75 -3.19 16.44 -13.25
N ASP A 76 -2.76 15.36 -13.92
CA ASP A 76 -3.40 14.93 -15.17
C ASP A 76 -4.67 14.09 -14.94
N HIS A 77 -4.81 13.45 -13.76
CA HIS A 77 -5.86 12.45 -13.54
C HIS A 77 -6.90 12.84 -12.50
N LEU A 78 -6.54 13.65 -11.50
CA LEU A 78 -7.37 13.85 -10.31
C LEU A 78 -7.67 15.33 -10.00
N ALA A 79 -7.28 16.27 -10.86
CA ALA A 79 -7.13 17.67 -10.48
C ALA A 79 -8.39 18.56 -10.49
N GLU A 80 -9.52 18.16 -11.05
CA GLU A 80 -10.50 19.17 -11.44
C GLU A 80 -11.93 19.06 -10.89
N HIS A 81 -12.29 18.06 -10.10
CA HIS A 81 -13.73 17.80 -9.93
C HIS A 81 -14.33 18.06 -8.54
N GLY A 82 -13.57 18.44 -7.53
CA GLY A 82 -14.11 18.66 -6.18
C GLY A 82 -14.71 17.41 -5.50
N GLU A 83 -14.75 16.29 -6.22
CA GLU A 83 -15.21 14.99 -5.78
C GLU A 83 -14.02 14.11 -5.35
N ALA A 84 -14.28 13.18 -4.45
CA ALA A 84 -13.27 12.19 -4.09
C ALA A 84 -13.06 11.19 -5.26
N GLN A 85 -11.81 10.98 -5.66
CA GLN A 85 -11.45 10.17 -6.82
C GLN A 85 -10.39 9.14 -6.49
N TYR A 86 -10.31 8.07 -7.27
CA TYR A 86 -9.21 7.11 -7.21
C TYR A 86 -8.80 6.61 -8.60
N VAL A 87 -7.57 6.12 -8.67
CA VAL A 87 -7.02 5.43 -9.83
C VAL A 87 -6.28 4.17 -9.40
N VAL A 88 -6.42 3.09 -10.15
CA VAL A 88 -5.59 1.88 -10.03
C VAL A 88 -4.56 1.92 -11.15
N GLN A 89 -3.33 2.30 -10.83
CA GLN A 89 -2.29 2.59 -11.80
C GLN A 89 -1.20 1.52 -11.80
N PRO A 90 -1.03 0.74 -12.87
CA PRO A 90 0.15 -0.08 -13.06
C PRO A 90 1.37 0.80 -13.38
N CYS A 91 2.47 0.54 -12.70
CA CYS A 91 3.71 1.31 -12.80
C CYS A 91 4.92 0.42 -13.02
N SER A 92 5.92 0.97 -13.70
CA SER A 92 7.23 0.34 -13.87
C SER A 92 8.32 1.41 -13.92
N ARG A 93 9.47 1.16 -13.28
CA ARG A 93 10.61 2.09 -13.21
C ARG A 93 11.87 1.40 -13.66
N VAL A 94 12.47 1.85 -14.75
CA VAL A 94 13.71 1.26 -15.27
C VAL A 94 14.87 1.41 -14.29
N GLU A 95 14.93 2.52 -13.58
CA GLU A 95 15.94 2.80 -12.56
C GLU A 95 15.91 1.80 -11.39
N ASP A 96 14.78 1.16 -11.14
CA ASP A 96 14.63 0.16 -10.07
C ASP A 96 15.38 -1.15 -10.36
N VAL A 97 15.82 -1.40 -11.61
CA VAL A 97 16.70 -2.52 -11.96
C VAL A 97 17.95 -2.56 -11.07
N ARG A 98 18.47 -1.39 -10.72
CA ARG A 98 19.65 -1.27 -9.83
C ARG A 98 19.37 -1.64 -8.39
N LYS A 99 18.10 -1.76 -8.03
CA LYS A 99 17.59 -2.06 -6.68
C LYS A 99 16.83 -3.39 -6.64
N LYS A 100 16.98 -4.24 -7.66
CA LYS A 100 16.20 -5.49 -7.81
C LYS A 100 16.31 -6.46 -6.63
N ASP A 101 17.38 -6.34 -5.84
CA ASP A 101 17.60 -7.16 -4.65
C ASP A 101 17.09 -6.53 -3.36
N VAL A 102 16.52 -5.31 -3.44
CA VAL A 102 15.91 -4.62 -2.29
C VAL A 102 14.47 -5.08 -2.15
N PRO A 103 14.06 -5.61 -0.98
CA PRO A 103 12.68 -6.02 -0.74
C PRO A 103 11.68 -4.90 -1.06
N GLY A 104 10.59 -5.26 -1.74
CA GLY A 104 9.56 -4.29 -2.14
C GLY A 104 9.87 -3.49 -3.40
N THR A 105 11.04 -3.72 -4.04
CA THR A 105 11.35 -3.20 -5.37
C THR A 105 10.92 -4.21 -6.43
N LEU A 106 10.05 -3.81 -7.36
CA LEU A 106 9.43 -4.70 -8.34
C LEU A 106 9.54 -4.14 -9.76
N PRO A 107 9.67 -5.01 -10.79
CA PRO A 107 9.68 -4.59 -12.18
C PRO A 107 8.32 -4.04 -12.65
N LEU A 108 7.24 -4.53 -12.04
CA LEU A 108 5.87 -4.06 -12.19
C LEU A 108 5.22 -4.02 -10.83
N PHE A 109 4.60 -2.91 -10.49
CA PHE A 109 3.83 -2.74 -9.27
C PHE A 109 2.56 -1.94 -9.55
N THR A 110 1.58 -2.08 -8.66
CA THR A 110 0.28 -1.41 -8.80
C THR A 110 0.09 -0.44 -7.65
N ILE A 111 -0.22 0.81 -7.99
CA ILE A 111 -0.55 1.85 -7.03
C ILE A 111 -2.05 2.11 -7.07
N PHE A 112 -2.69 2.13 -5.91
CA PHE A 112 -3.99 2.74 -5.72
C PHE A 112 -3.77 4.18 -5.30
N GLY A 113 -3.92 5.12 -6.24
CA GLY A 113 -3.86 6.56 -5.98
C GLY A 113 -5.25 7.07 -5.62
N PHE A 114 -5.31 8.02 -4.71
CA PHE A 114 -6.58 8.65 -4.32
C PHE A 114 -6.42 10.14 -4.08
N ASP A 115 -7.50 10.86 -4.34
CA ASP A 115 -7.65 12.27 -4.03
C ASP A 115 -8.98 12.44 -3.27
N PHE A 116 -8.94 13.01 -2.06
CA PHE A 116 -10.14 13.29 -1.29
C PHE A 116 -10.77 14.58 -1.77
N ALA A 117 -12.09 14.70 -1.61
CA ALA A 117 -12.74 15.98 -1.75
C ALA A 117 -12.09 16.99 -0.78
N GLU A 118 -11.80 18.19 -1.27
CA GLU A 118 -11.04 19.22 -0.54
C GLU A 118 -11.58 19.49 0.88
N ARG A 119 -12.91 19.47 1.04
CA ARG A 119 -13.61 19.66 2.32
C ARG A 119 -13.49 18.49 3.32
N THR A 120 -12.94 17.33 2.91
CA THR A 120 -12.81 16.18 3.82
C THR A 120 -11.80 16.48 4.92
N PRO A 121 -12.14 16.37 6.21
CA PRO A 121 -11.19 16.59 7.30
C PRO A 121 -9.99 15.66 7.21
N LYS A 122 -8.79 16.15 7.51
CA LYS A 122 -7.53 15.37 7.41
C LYS A 122 -7.54 14.12 8.28
N ALA A 123 -8.08 14.21 9.49
CA ALA A 123 -8.27 13.05 10.38
C ALA A 123 -9.13 11.97 9.71
N GLU A 124 -10.20 12.37 9.01
CA GLU A 124 -11.08 11.45 8.29
C GLU A 124 -10.34 10.75 7.13
N ARG A 125 -9.51 11.49 6.39
CA ARG A 125 -8.67 10.92 5.31
C ARG A 125 -7.74 9.84 5.83
N LEU A 126 -7.06 10.11 6.94
CA LEU A 126 -6.18 9.15 7.60
C LEU A 126 -6.96 7.91 8.08
N LYS A 127 -8.15 8.10 8.67
CA LYS A 127 -9.06 7.01 9.08
C LYS A 127 -9.49 6.14 7.90
N HIS A 128 -9.69 6.71 6.72
CA HIS A 128 -10.03 5.93 5.51
C HIS A 128 -8.89 5.02 5.08
N VAL A 129 -7.65 5.53 5.06
CA VAL A 129 -6.49 4.77 4.60
C VAL A 129 -6.09 3.70 5.62
N VAL A 130 -5.88 4.08 6.88
CA VAL A 130 -5.51 3.12 7.93
C VAL A 130 -6.65 2.12 8.18
N GLY A 131 -7.91 2.57 8.10
CA GLY A 131 -9.07 1.69 8.19
C GLY A 131 -9.12 0.64 7.06
N PHE A 132 -8.70 0.97 5.85
CA PHE A 132 -8.51 -0.03 4.79
C PHE A 132 -7.41 -1.03 5.17
N LEU A 133 -6.24 -0.52 5.57
CA LEU A 133 -5.08 -1.35 5.88
C LEU A 133 -5.38 -2.35 7.02
N THR A 134 -6.06 -1.92 8.07
CA THR A 134 -6.36 -2.75 9.25
C THR A 134 -7.66 -3.54 9.15
N GLY A 135 -8.60 -3.10 8.33
CA GLY A 135 -9.87 -3.75 8.08
C GLY A 135 -9.79 -4.73 6.89
N PRO A 136 -10.20 -4.34 5.66
CA PRO A 136 -10.21 -5.25 4.50
C PRO A 136 -8.84 -5.85 4.19
N ALA A 137 -7.76 -5.08 4.27
CA ALA A 137 -6.42 -5.59 4.03
C ALA A 137 -5.90 -6.49 5.17
N GLY A 138 -6.51 -6.46 6.37
CA GLY A 138 -6.20 -7.37 7.46
C GLY A 138 -4.81 -7.24 8.07
N LEU A 139 -4.15 -6.07 7.93
CA LEU A 139 -2.86 -5.84 8.57
C LEU A 139 -3.06 -5.62 10.07
N ASP A 140 -2.21 -6.24 10.88
CA ASP A 140 -2.21 -6.03 12.34
C ASP A 140 -1.83 -4.58 12.65
N PRO A 141 -2.69 -3.80 13.34
CA PRO A 141 -2.37 -2.44 13.75
C PRO A 141 -1.08 -2.36 14.58
N GLY A 142 -0.76 -3.41 15.34
CA GLY A 142 0.47 -3.52 16.13
C GLY A 142 1.75 -3.51 15.28
N ARG A 143 1.66 -3.89 14.02
CA ARG A 143 2.77 -3.89 13.05
C ARG A 143 2.90 -2.58 12.27
N LEU A 144 1.90 -1.69 12.37
CA LEU A 144 1.95 -0.42 11.63
C LEU A 144 2.82 0.60 12.36
N ARG A 145 3.58 1.34 11.59
CA ARG A 145 4.38 2.50 11.97
C ARG A 145 4.11 3.66 11.05
N ALA A 146 4.54 4.84 11.44
CA ALA A 146 4.48 6.03 10.60
C ALA A 146 5.83 6.74 10.55
N THR A 147 6.24 7.20 9.37
CA THR A 147 7.39 8.08 9.18
C THR A 147 6.93 9.41 8.63
N THR A 148 7.31 10.51 9.28
CA THR A 148 6.90 11.85 8.88
C THR A 148 7.81 12.93 9.44
N THR A 149 7.45 14.21 9.28
CA THR A 149 8.10 15.36 9.87
C THR A 149 7.17 16.08 10.85
N LYS A 150 7.69 17.06 11.57
CA LYS A 150 6.88 17.90 12.47
C LYS A 150 5.69 18.60 11.80
N LEU A 151 5.69 18.71 10.47
CA LEU A 151 4.58 19.29 9.73
C LEU A 151 3.28 18.45 9.83
N ALA A 152 3.40 17.16 10.18
CA ALA A 152 2.27 16.26 10.38
C ALA A 152 1.85 16.11 11.85
N GLU A 153 2.39 16.87 12.79
CA GLU A 153 2.06 16.73 14.23
C GLU A 153 0.56 16.84 14.52
N HIS A 154 -0.18 17.62 13.73
CA HIS A 154 -1.61 17.76 13.83
C HIS A 154 -2.39 16.45 13.57
N LEU A 155 -1.76 15.42 12.98
CA LEU A 155 -2.33 14.09 12.72
C LEU A 155 -2.02 13.07 13.83
N PHE A 156 -1.11 13.37 14.76
CA PHE A 156 -0.68 12.41 15.79
C PHE A 156 -1.81 11.92 16.70
N PRO A 157 -2.76 12.77 17.14
CA PRO A 157 -3.90 12.28 17.90
C PRO A 157 -4.71 11.22 17.12
N THR A 158 -4.93 11.46 15.83
CA THR A 158 -5.65 10.51 14.98
C THR A 158 -4.87 9.21 14.77
N LEU A 159 -3.54 9.29 14.62
CA LEU A 159 -2.69 8.09 14.53
C LEU A 159 -2.82 7.25 15.82
N ALA A 160 -2.79 7.88 16.99
CA ALA A 160 -2.97 7.19 18.26
C ALA A 160 -4.34 6.51 18.39
N GLU A 161 -5.43 7.18 17.98
CA GLU A 161 -6.78 6.58 17.88
C GLU A 161 -6.81 5.34 16.97
N LEU A 162 -6.00 5.33 15.91
CA LEU A 162 -5.87 4.23 14.95
C LEU A 162 -4.87 3.15 15.38
N GLY A 163 -4.33 3.27 16.60
CA GLY A 163 -3.43 2.32 17.19
C GLY A 163 -1.95 2.52 16.83
N ILE A 164 -1.58 3.63 16.19
CA ILE A 164 -0.18 4.01 15.92
C ILE A 164 0.21 5.11 16.93
N ASP A 165 0.69 4.69 18.09
CA ASP A 165 1.08 5.61 19.17
C ASP A 165 2.40 6.33 18.88
N ALA A 166 2.76 7.30 19.74
CA ALA A 166 3.95 8.12 19.58
C ALA A 166 5.27 7.31 19.50
N GLY A 167 5.35 6.15 20.17
CA GLY A 167 6.51 5.26 20.11
C GLY A 167 6.71 4.57 18.76
N ARG A 168 5.69 4.60 17.91
CA ARG A 168 5.71 4.04 16.56
C ARG A 168 5.71 5.11 15.46
N ILE A 169 5.87 6.38 15.82
CA ILE A 169 6.05 7.48 14.88
C ILE A 169 7.54 7.83 14.81
N ARG A 170 8.13 7.62 13.62
CA ARG A 170 9.49 8.07 13.32
C ARG A 170 9.43 9.50 12.82
N LEU A 171 9.94 10.42 13.64
CA LEU A 171 9.99 11.83 13.30
C LEU A 171 11.34 12.16 12.63
N GLN A 172 11.28 12.64 11.40
CA GLN A 172 12.45 13.07 10.62
C GLN A 172 12.58 14.60 10.65
N THR A 173 13.80 15.12 10.47
CA THR A 173 13.95 16.54 10.17
C THR A 173 13.47 16.83 8.75
N ILE A 174 12.94 18.03 8.52
CA ILE A 174 12.42 18.43 7.19
C ILE A 174 13.55 18.35 6.13
N GLU A 175 14.76 18.75 6.48
CA GLU A 175 15.92 18.72 5.59
C GLU A 175 16.29 17.28 5.19
N LYS A 176 16.25 16.35 6.15
CA LYS A 176 16.49 14.94 5.88
C LYS A 176 15.39 14.36 5.00
N ALA A 177 14.13 14.60 5.34
CA ALA A 177 12.99 14.13 4.59
C ALA A 177 13.00 14.62 3.13
N LYS A 178 13.29 15.90 2.91
CA LYS A 178 13.44 16.47 1.55
C LYS A 178 14.55 15.83 0.75
N ARG A 179 15.68 15.48 1.38
CA ARG A 179 16.80 14.84 0.70
C ARG A 179 16.51 13.38 0.35
N GLU A 180 15.80 12.66 1.22
CA GLU A 180 15.48 11.25 1.04
C GLU A 180 14.25 11.03 0.15
N GLY A 181 13.31 11.97 0.15
CA GLY A 181 12.11 11.93 -0.70
C GLY A 181 11.01 11.01 -0.18
N ALA A 182 10.27 10.38 -1.08
CA ALA A 182 9.12 9.53 -0.75
C ALA A 182 9.47 8.45 0.28
N GLY A 183 8.55 8.19 1.20
CA GLY A 183 8.75 7.26 2.32
C GLY A 183 9.44 7.87 3.54
N SER A 184 9.92 9.11 3.46
CA SER A 184 10.67 9.75 4.55
C SER A 184 9.94 10.89 5.26
N GLY A 185 8.68 11.13 4.91
CA GLY A 185 7.88 12.24 5.42
C GLY A 185 7.88 13.47 4.50
N TYR A 186 8.38 13.31 3.28
CA TYR A 186 8.32 14.33 2.24
C TYR A 186 8.20 13.67 0.87
N PHE A 187 7.10 13.90 0.20
CA PHE A 187 6.84 13.33 -1.11
C PHE A 187 7.48 14.22 -2.19
N ALA A 188 8.26 13.60 -3.06
CA ALA A 188 8.77 14.23 -4.28
C ALA A 188 8.37 13.32 -5.46
N PRO A 189 7.53 13.78 -6.40
CA PRO A 189 7.07 12.95 -7.51
C PRO A 189 8.23 12.49 -8.38
N VAL A 190 8.43 11.19 -8.46
CA VAL A 190 9.49 10.58 -9.28
C VAL A 190 9.12 10.72 -10.76
N GLY A 191 10.06 11.24 -11.57
CA GLY A 191 9.81 11.45 -13.00
C GLY A 191 9.00 12.71 -13.35
N HIS A 192 8.58 13.49 -12.36
CA HIS A 192 7.82 14.71 -12.53
C HIS A 192 8.49 15.90 -11.84
N PRO A 193 9.66 16.38 -12.33
CA PRO A 193 10.48 17.38 -11.64
C PRO A 193 9.80 18.76 -11.50
N HIS A 194 8.69 18.97 -12.21
CA HIS A 194 7.91 20.21 -12.14
C HIS A 194 6.78 20.16 -11.11
N GLN A 195 6.46 18.98 -10.57
CA GLN A 195 5.48 18.87 -9.52
C GLN A 195 6.12 19.28 -8.18
N PRO A 196 5.43 20.11 -7.38
CA PRO A 196 5.95 20.52 -6.08
C PRO A 196 6.07 19.30 -5.15
N ALA A 197 7.18 19.26 -4.42
CA ALA A 197 7.32 18.33 -3.32
C ALA A 197 6.55 18.87 -2.10
N TYR A 198 5.92 17.98 -1.31
CA TYR A 198 5.10 18.35 -0.17
C TYR A 198 5.32 17.42 1.04
N ALA A 199 4.95 17.90 2.23
CA ALA A 199 5.02 17.09 3.44
C ALA A 199 4.08 15.89 3.34
N SER A 200 4.56 14.72 3.74
CA SER A 200 3.81 13.47 3.72
C SER A 200 3.91 12.71 5.04
N LEU A 201 3.05 11.73 5.18
CA LEU A 201 3.05 10.74 6.23
C LEU A 201 3.04 9.37 5.56
N SER A 202 4.11 8.61 5.73
CA SER A 202 4.23 7.25 5.23
C SER A 202 3.76 6.28 6.30
N ILE A 203 2.96 5.29 5.90
CA ILE A 203 2.56 4.17 6.75
C ILE A 203 3.37 2.96 6.33
N GLU A 204 4.07 2.38 7.28
CA GLU A 204 4.94 1.22 7.11
C GLU A 204 4.37 0.04 7.88
N CYS A 205 4.54 -1.18 7.35
CA CYS A 205 4.26 -2.42 8.06
C CYS A 205 5.58 -3.10 8.42
N VAL A 206 5.75 -3.44 9.69
CA VAL A 206 6.90 -4.21 10.16
C VAL A 206 6.70 -5.67 9.78
N MET A 207 7.64 -6.22 9.01
CA MET A 207 7.66 -7.62 8.60
C MET A 207 8.23 -8.52 9.71
N ALA A 208 8.01 -9.84 9.64
CA ALA A 208 8.51 -10.78 10.65
C ALA A 208 10.03 -10.79 10.79
N ASP A 209 10.76 -10.45 9.74
CA ASP A 209 12.22 -10.30 9.75
C ASP A 209 12.69 -8.96 10.37
N GLY A 210 11.76 -8.12 10.80
CA GLY A 210 12.02 -6.80 11.37
C GLY A 210 12.24 -5.70 10.33
N SER A 211 12.20 -6.00 9.03
CA SER A 211 12.24 -4.99 7.99
C SER A 211 10.94 -4.18 7.96
N GLU A 212 11.00 -2.96 7.45
CA GLU A 212 9.87 -2.06 7.32
C GLU A 212 9.51 -1.90 5.86
N LEU A 213 8.24 -2.12 5.55
CA LEU A 213 7.71 -2.03 4.18
C LEU A 213 6.68 -0.91 4.14
N GLU A 214 6.97 0.16 3.41
CA GLU A 214 6.00 1.24 3.18
C GLU A 214 4.80 0.72 2.38
N VAL A 215 3.62 0.80 2.95
CA VAL A 215 2.38 0.32 2.33
C VAL A 215 1.48 1.45 1.84
N ALA A 216 1.59 2.65 2.42
CA ALA A 216 0.85 3.82 1.98
C ALA A 216 1.61 5.11 2.27
N GLU A 217 1.37 6.14 1.47
CA GLU A 217 1.84 7.50 1.70
C GLU A 217 0.68 8.49 1.50
N ILE A 218 0.53 9.43 2.43
CA ILE A 218 -0.58 10.39 2.48
C ILE A 218 0.01 11.78 2.62
N SER A 219 -0.53 12.76 1.90
CA SER A 219 -0.17 14.16 2.13
C SER A 219 -0.48 14.58 3.57
N ALA A 220 0.49 15.23 4.19
CA ALA A 220 0.42 15.73 5.55
C ALA A 220 0.56 17.26 5.62
N GLU A 221 0.45 17.94 4.51
CA GLU A 221 0.48 19.41 4.51
C GLU A 221 -0.70 19.96 5.31
N PRO A 222 -0.46 20.92 6.21
CA PRO A 222 -1.54 21.54 7.00
C PRO A 222 -2.58 22.22 6.10
N ASP A 223 -2.12 22.92 5.06
CA ASP A 223 -2.91 23.60 4.06
C ASP A 223 -2.23 23.55 2.70
N GLY A 224 -3.00 23.51 1.62
CA GLY A 224 -2.44 23.54 0.28
C GLY A 224 -3.15 22.60 -0.71
N PRO A 225 -2.90 22.77 -2.01
CA PRO A 225 -3.59 22.03 -3.07
C PRO A 225 -3.30 20.53 -3.06
N HIS A 226 -2.20 20.11 -2.44
CA HIS A 226 -1.80 18.69 -2.37
C HIS A 226 -2.21 18.01 -1.04
N SER A 227 -2.90 18.74 -0.15
CA SER A 227 -3.28 18.24 1.18
C SER A 227 -4.29 17.09 1.18
N VAL A 228 -4.79 16.71 0.02
CA VAL A 228 -5.90 15.77 -0.16
C VAL A 228 -5.51 14.44 -0.79
N ARG A 229 -4.25 14.27 -1.17
CA ARG A 229 -3.74 13.16 -1.99
C ARG A 229 -3.03 12.08 -1.20
N GLY A 230 -2.98 10.90 -1.79
CA GLY A 230 -2.18 9.79 -1.26
C GLY A 230 -2.16 8.59 -2.18
N ALA A 231 -1.43 7.58 -1.76
CA ALA A 231 -1.25 6.34 -2.50
C ALA A 231 -1.14 5.13 -1.56
N ILE A 232 -1.59 3.98 -2.03
CA ILE A 232 -1.39 2.67 -1.40
C ILE A 232 -0.68 1.78 -2.42
N GLY A 233 0.44 1.19 -2.03
CA GLY A 233 1.17 0.21 -2.85
C GLY A 233 0.55 -1.18 -2.70
N LEU A 234 -0.25 -1.62 -3.68
CA LEU A 234 -1.05 -2.86 -3.54
C LEU A 234 -0.19 -4.11 -3.45
N ASP A 235 0.89 -4.19 -4.21
CA ASP A 235 1.86 -5.30 -4.11
C ASP A 235 2.49 -5.35 -2.71
N ARG A 236 2.80 -4.20 -2.12
CA ARG A 236 3.36 -4.10 -0.77
C ARG A 236 2.35 -4.50 0.31
N VAL A 237 1.06 -4.18 0.11
CA VAL A 237 -0.01 -4.69 0.99
C VAL A 237 -0.09 -6.21 0.94
N VAL A 238 0.01 -6.82 -0.25
CA VAL A 238 0.06 -8.29 -0.41
C VAL A 238 1.26 -8.89 0.33
N MET A 239 2.45 -8.29 0.19
CA MET A 239 3.66 -8.71 0.92
C MET A 239 3.47 -8.62 2.44
N ALA A 240 2.91 -7.50 2.92
CA ALA A 240 2.66 -7.27 4.35
C ALA A 240 1.65 -8.27 4.93
N ARG A 241 0.60 -8.64 4.18
CA ARG A 241 -0.42 -9.64 4.57
C ARG A 241 0.18 -11.05 4.67
N SER A 242 0.96 -11.43 3.68
CA SER A 242 1.58 -12.76 3.60
C SER A 242 2.86 -12.87 4.44
N ASP A 243 3.35 -11.76 4.96
CA ASP A 243 4.63 -11.63 5.62
C ASP A 243 5.81 -12.20 4.78
N ARG A 244 5.68 -12.07 3.47
CA ARG A 244 6.64 -12.58 2.49
C ARG A 244 6.91 -11.53 1.41
N PRO A 245 8.16 -11.13 1.21
CA PRO A 245 8.50 -10.27 0.08
C PRO A 245 8.27 -11.00 -1.25
N ILE A 246 7.71 -10.29 -2.21
CA ILE A 246 7.67 -10.71 -3.62
C ILE A 246 9.02 -10.29 -4.22
N THR A 247 9.68 -11.20 -4.89
CA THR A 247 10.98 -10.92 -5.50
C THR A 247 10.83 -10.33 -6.91
N TRP A 248 11.88 -9.65 -7.35
CA TRP A 248 11.97 -9.14 -8.71
C TRP A 248 11.73 -10.24 -9.75
N SER A 249 12.40 -11.38 -9.59
CA SER A 249 12.31 -12.52 -10.53
C SER A 249 10.94 -13.16 -10.58
N GLU A 250 10.22 -13.23 -9.45
CA GLU A 250 8.83 -13.72 -9.42
C GLU A 250 7.88 -12.78 -10.21
N ARG A 251 8.19 -11.49 -10.26
CA ARG A 251 7.35 -10.48 -10.92
C ARG A 251 7.72 -10.23 -12.38
N LEU A 252 8.91 -10.67 -12.85
CA LEU A 252 9.37 -10.48 -14.24
C LEU A 252 8.40 -11.04 -15.29
N PRO A 253 7.84 -12.26 -15.17
CA PRO A 253 6.89 -12.77 -16.15
C PRO A 253 5.65 -11.89 -16.28
N VAL A 254 5.10 -11.41 -15.14
CA VAL A 254 3.94 -10.53 -15.11
C VAL A 254 4.26 -9.19 -15.77
N PHE A 255 5.44 -8.62 -15.48
CA PHE A 255 5.93 -7.40 -16.15
C PHE A 255 6.00 -7.59 -17.66
N LYS A 256 6.65 -8.67 -18.12
CA LYS A 256 6.80 -8.99 -19.53
C LYS A 256 5.44 -9.02 -20.23
N ASP A 257 4.52 -9.79 -19.71
CA ASP A 257 3.18 -9.97 -20.29
C ASP A 257 2.39 -8.66 -20.31
N ALA A 258 2.43 -7.88 -19.24
CA ALA A 258 1.74 -6.59 -19.14
C ALA A 258 2.25 -5.58 -20.18
N VAL A 259 3.58 -5.46 -20.31
CA VAL A 259 4.20 -4.54 -21.27
C VAL A 259 3.92 -4.97 -22.71
N GLU A 260 4.04 -6.26 -23.03
CA GLU A 260 3.76 -6.77 -24.38
C GLU A 260 2.28 -6.62 -24.77
N GLN A 261 1.37 -6.81 -23.81
CA GLN A 261 -0.06 -6.58 -24.03
C GLN A 261 -0.38 -5.09 -24.25
N ASP A 262 0.22 -4.19 -23.44
CA ASP A 262 0.01 -2.76 -23.62
C ASP A 262 0.55 -2.26 -24.97
N ALA A 263 1.75 -2.73 -25.36
CA ALA A 263 2.35 -2.43 -26.65
C ALA A 263 1.46 -2.90 -27.82
N ARG A 264 1.00 -4.16 -27.78
CA ARG A 264 0.11 -4.72 -28.83
C ARG A 264 -1.22 -3.98 -28.91
N ARG A 265 -1.90 -3.75 -27.78
CA ARG A 265 -3.19 -3.06 -27.74
C ARG A 265 -3.13 -1.65 -28.32
N ARG A 266 -2.02 -0.97 -28.09
CA ARG A 266 -1.85 0.44 -28.52
C ARG A 266 -1.11 0.61 -29.85
N GLY A 267 -0.54 -0.47 -30.40
CA GLY A 267 0.24 -0.39 -31.63
C GLY A 267 1.55 0.41 -31.45
N VAL A 268 2.15 0.40 -30.23
CA VAL A 268 3.39 1.11 -29.95
C VAL A 268 4.57 0.15 -29.81
N PRO A 269 5.82 0.57 -30.11
CA PRO A 269 6.99 -0.27 -29.93
C PRO A 269 7.25 -0.51 -28.43
N LEU A 270 7.95 -1.63 -28.15
CA LEU A 270 8.46 -1.90 -26.80
C LEU A 270 9.52 -0.86 -26.43
N PRO A 271 9.45 -0.24 -25.24
CA PRO A 271 10.44 0.72 -24.79
C PRO A 271 11.83 0.08 -24.65
N VAL A 272 12.87 0.88 -24.76
CA VAL A 272 14.27 0.41 -24.56
C VAL A 272 14.44 -0.20 -23.15
N GLY A 273 13.82 0.41 -22.13
CA GLY A 273 13.85 -0.08 -20.76
C GLY A 273 13.27 -1.49 -20.58
N TYR A 274 12.39 -1.96 -21.47
CA TYR A 274 11.87 -3.33 -21.44
C TYR A 274 13.00 -4.37 -21.55
N TYR A 275 13.91 -4.17 -22.48
CA TYR A 275 15.06 -5.08 -22.69
C TYR A 275 16.04 -5.02 -21.51
N GLU A 276 16.25 -3.83 -20.97
CA GLU A 276 17.09 -3.61 -19.79
C GLU A 276 16.54 -4.31 -18.54
N MET A 277 15.23 -4.18 -18.30
CA MET A 277 14.54 -4.82 -17.17
C MET A 277 14.60 -6.34 -17.24
N LEU A 278 14.59 -6.93 -18.44
CA LEU A 278 14.69 -8.37 -18.67
C LEU A 278 16.14 -8.88 -18.81
N GLY A 279 17.13 -7.98 -18.80
CA GLY A 279 18.52 -8.37 -19.07
C GLY A 279 18.75 -8.85 -20.51
N LEU A 280 17.93 -8.40 -21.46
CA LEU A 280 17.98 -8.80 -22.87
C LEU A 280 18.80 -7.78 -23.70
N PRO A 281 19.47 -8.22 -24.78
CA PRO A 281 20.11 -7.30 -25.72
C PRO A 281 19.05 -6.45 -26.42
N ARG A 282 19.37 -5.18 -26.67
CA ARG A 282 18.50 -4.27 -27.42
C ARG A 282 18.40 -4.71 -28.87
N PRO A 283 17.23 -4.66 -29.53
CA PRO A 283 17.13 -4.88 -30.96
C PRO A 283 18.01 -3.87 -31.71
N GLY A 284 18.79 -4.35 -32.68
CA GLY A 284 19.68 -3.52 -33.48
C GLY A 284 21.03 -3.16 -32.85
N ALA A 285 21.31 -3.56 -31.61
CA ALA A 285 22.66 -3.52 -31.09
C ALA A 285 23.47 -4.64 -31.76
N SER A 286 24.10 -4.36 -32.92
CA SER A 286 25.10 -5.26 -33.47
C SER A 286 26.20 -5.44 -32.42
N LYS A 287 26.63 -6.68 -32.19
CA LYS A 287 27.85 -6.93 -31.43
C LYS A 287 28.95 -6.15 -32.15
N ALA A 288 29.37 -5.02 -31.59
CA ALA A 288 30.64 -4.44 -31.93
C ALA A 288 31.69 -5.49 -31.58
N GLY A 289 32.27 -6.11 -32.59
CA GLY A 289 33.30 -7.11 -32.48
C GLY A 289 34.62 -6.53 -31.99
#